data_ea01db0e0bfbec01982ac579b627e214
#
_entry.id   ea01db0e0bfbec01982ac579b627e214
#
_cell.length_a   1.000
_cell.length_b   1.000
_cell.length_c   1.000
_cell.angle_alpha   90.00
_cell.angle_beta   90.00
_cell.angle_gamma   90.00
#
_symmetry.space_group_name_H-M   'P 1'
#
loop_
_entity.id
_entity.type
_entity.pdbx_description
1 polymer ?
#
loop_
_entity_poly.entity_id
_entity_poly.type
_entity_poly.pdbx_seq_one_letter_code
_entity_poly.pdbx_strand_id
1 'polypeptide(L)'
;MGKTLIKQARGRGSFTYRVRRNAYKYRIGYPAGDVSGKAKIVKLLNSAAHSAPLAKILINNTSFYIPACQGIFEGQDIEIGGNNIQDGNILHLRDLIFGTKIFNIEITLGDGGKMIRTSGGFATVLRQEGDKTVIVFFNKKEKMVEGACRAVIGTIAGQGRTTKPIVKAGKKWHMMKARNKLWPRTSAIKVNAVDHPFGGGRGKRIKSKIAKRNAPAGARVGHIRPRRTGVKK
;
A
#
# COMPACT_ATOMS: atom_id res chain seq x y z
N MET A 1 26.05 29.25 -5.42
CA MET A 1 24.64 28.86 -5.28
C MET A 1 24.53 27.37 -5.41
N GLY A 2 23.66 26.69 -4.63
CA GLY A 2 23.46 25.25 -4.68
C GLY A 2 22.61 24.80 -5.87
N LYS A 3 22.72 23.53 -6.27
CA LYS A 3 21.87 22.90 -7.27
C LYS A 3 20.42 22.72 -6.73
N THR A 4 19.47 22.62 -7.63
CA THR A 4 18.10 22.27 -7.29
C THR A 4 18.05 20.88 -6.64
N LEU A 5 17.40 20.75 -5.49
CA LEU A 5 17.24 19.47 -4.81
C LEU A 5 16.36 18.51 -5.63
N ILE A 6 16.64 17.22 -5.53
CA ILE A 6 15.86 16.17 -6.20
C ILE A 6 14.36 16.29 -5.87
N LYS A 7 14.02 16.68 -4.64
CA LYS A 7 12.62 16.87 -4.24
C LYS A 7 11.91 17.99 -4.99
N GLN A 8 12.59 19.05 -5.40
CA GLN A 8 12.01 20.18 -6.12
C GLN A 8 11.58 19.81 -7.55
N ALA A 9 12.30 18.89 -8.20
CA ALA A 9 11.98 18.42 -9.56
C ALA A 9 11.00 17.26 -9.59
N ARG A 10 10.71 16.62 -8.44
CA ARG A 10 9.95 15.38 -8.38
C ARG A 10 8.51 15.50 -8.88
N GLY A 11 7.85 16.61 -8.60
CA GLY A 11 6.46 16.88 -9.00
C GLY A 11 6.29 17.23 -10.48
N ARG A 12 7.36 17.49 -11.21
CA ARG A 12 7.33 17.84 -12.65
C ARG A 12 6.97 16.67 -13.56
N GLY A 13 6.88 15.44 -13.03
CA GLY A 13 6.43 14.27 -13.78
C GLY A 13 7.41 13.79 -14.86
N SER A 14 8.71 14.01 -14.68
CA SER A 14 9.74 13.49 -15.59
C SER A 14 9.73 11.95 -15.62
N PHE A 15 10.30 11.34 -16.67
CA PHE A 15 10.35 9.88 -16.85
C PHE A 15 10.99 9.13 -15.64
N THR A 16 11.90 9.78 -14.93
CA THR A 16 12.50 9.23 -13.71
C THR A 16 11.48 8.95 -12.62
N TYR A 17 10.42 9.76 -12.54
CA TYR A 17 9.40 9.70 -11.50
C TYR A 17 8.05 9.15 -11.98
N ARG A 18 7.92 8.84 -13.26
CA ARG A 18 6.73 8.17 -13.79
C ARG A 18 6.82 6.67 -13.60
N VAL A 19 5.71 6.06 -13.24
CA VAL A 19 5.54 4.61 -13.22
C VAL A 19 5.59 4.10 -14.65
N ARG A 20 6.21 2.95 -14.87
CA ARG A 20 6.22 2.29 -16.19
C ARG A 20 4.80 1.95 -16.60
N ARG A 21 4.49 2.11 -17.89
CA ARG A 21 3.15 1.97 -18.48
C ARG A 21 2.45 0.66 -18.06
N ASN A 22 3.18 -0.45 -18.04
CA ASN A 22 2.65 -1.77 -17.72
C ASN A 22 2.78 -2.17 -16.23
N ALA A 23 3.32 -1.29 -15.36
CA ALA A 23 3.54 -1.63 -13.96
C ALA A 23 2.23 -1.87 -13.19
N TYR A 24 1.20 -1.07 -13.48
CA TYR A 24 -0.16 -1.17 -12.92
C TYR A 24 -1.18 -1.45 -14.02
N LYS A 25 -0.89 -2.42 -14.89
CA LYS A 25 -1.79 -2.81 -15.99
C LYS A 25 -3.17 -3.24 -15.47
N TYR A 26 -3.19 -3.93 -14.34
CA TYR A 26 -4.40 -4.45 -13.72
C TYR A 26 -4.84 -3.54 -12.59
N ARG A 27 -6.06 -3.00 -12.67
CA ARG A 27 -6.65 -2.18 -11.63
C ARG A 27 -7.37 -3.08 -10.63
N ILE A 28 -6.97 -3.03 -9.37
CA ILE A 28 -7.61 -3.73 -8.27
C ILE A 28 -8.88 -2.97 -7.87
N GLY A 29 -10.00 -3.67 -7.79
CA GLY A 29 -11.27 -3.11 -7.30
C GLY A 29 -12.39 -4.11 -7.41
N TYR A 30 -13.41 -3.92 -6.60
CA TYR A 30 -14.68 -4.63 -6.73
C TYR A 30 -15.50 -4.07 -7.89
N PRO A 31 -16.44 -4.84 -8.46
CA PRO A 31 -17.38 -4.32 -9.43
C PRO A 31 -18.25 -3.21 -8.80
N ALA A 32 -18.70 -2.28 -9.63
CA ALA A 32 -19.63 -1.25 -9.21
C ALA A 32 -21.02 -1.85 -8.92
N GLY A 33 -21.71 -1.27 -7.92
CA GLY A 33 -23.02 -1.73 -7.49
C GLY A 33 -22.99 -2.95 -6.56
N ASP A 34 -24.14 -3.37 -6.11
CA ASP A 34 -24.34 -4.56 -5.28
C ASP A 34 -24.40 -5.82 -6.14
N VAL A 35 -23.25 -6.23 -6.63
CA VAL A 35 -23.11 -7.49 -7.35
C VAL A 35 -22.95 -8.61 -6.34
N SER A 36 -23.90 -9.54 -6.30
CA SER A 36 -23.90 -10.73 -5.46
C SER A 36 -24.06 -12.01 -6.29
N GLY A 37 -23.62 -13.12 -5.75
CA GLY A 37 -23.75 -14.43 -6.36
C GLY A 37 -22.44 -15.20 -6.47
N LYS A 38 -22.46 -16.33 -7.18
CA LYS A 38 -21.29 -17.16 -7.43
C LYS A 38 -20.41 -16.54 -8.50
N ALA A 39 -19.13 -16.44 -8.21
CA ALA A 39 -18.10 -15.95 -9.11
C ALA A 39 -16.97 -16.98 -9.25
N LYS A 40 -16.27 -16.96 -10.35
CA LYS A 40 -15.19 -17.92 -10.63
C LYS A 40 -13.84 -17.24 -10.75
N ILE A 41 -12.81 -17.82 -10.15
CA ILE A 41 -11.42 -17.41 -10.33
C ILE A 41 -10.93 -17.96 -11.67
N VAL A 42 -10.78 -17.06 -12.65
CA VAL A 42 -10.38 -17.44 -14.01
C VAL A 42 -8.88 -17.64 -14.11
N LYS A 43 -8.09 -16.73 -13.49
CA LYS A 43 -6.64 -16.76 -13.65
C LYS A 43 -5.92 -16.05 -12.49
N LEU A 44 -4.77 -16.59 -12.10
CA LEU A 44 -3.84 -15.94 -11.20
C LEU A 44 -2.77 -15.21 -12.00
N LEU A 45 -2.56 -13.94 -11.70
CA LEU A 45 -1.69 -13.05 -12.48
C LEU A 45 -0.59 -12.43 -11.62
N ASN A 46 0.61 -12.33 -12.19
CA ASN A 46 1.69 -11.56 -11.59
C ASN A 46 1.69 -10.13 -12.14
N SER A 47 1.71 -9.14 -11.27
CA SER A 47 1.75 -7.73 -11.62
C SER A 47 3.01 -7.08 -11.08
N ALA A 48 3.80 -6.43 -11.94
CA ALA A 48 5.14 -5.92 -11.60
C ALA A 48 5.13 -4.90 -10.43
N ALA A 49 4.09 -4.07 -10.33
CA ALA A 49 4.00 -3.04 -9.29
C ALA A 49 3.25 -3.51 -8.03
N HIS A 50 2.40 -4.52 -8.14
CA HIS A 50 1.75 -5.12 -6.98
C HIS A 50 2.69 -6.09 -6.27
N SER A 51 2.63 -6.12 -4.96
CA SER A 51 3.47 -7.02 -4.16
C SER A 51 2.90 -8.43 -4.04
N ALA A 52 1.59 -8.54 -4.17
CA ALA A 52 0.85 -9.80 -4.14
C ALA A 52 0.48 -10.25 -5.56
N PRO A 53 0.31 -11.54 -5.81
CA PRO A 53 -0.35 -12.02 -7.01
C PRO A 53 -1.78 -11.50 -7.04
N LEU A 54 -2.35 -11.38 -8.25
CA LEU A 54 -3.72 -10.93 -8.46
C LEU A 54 -4.59 -12.09 -8.96
N ALA A 55 -5.80 -12.19 -8.44
CA ALA A 55 -6.83 -13.06 -8.96
C ALA A 55 -7.73 -12.28 -9.93
N LYS A 56 -7.91 -12.80 -11.15
CA LYS A 56 -8.96 -12.37 -12.09
C LYS A 56 -10.22 -13.16 -11.79
N ILE A 57 -11.26 -12.46 -11.40
CA ILE A 57 -12.56 -13.04 -11.04
C ILE A 57 -13.57 -12.66 -12.11
N LEU A 58 -14.41 -13.61 -12.47
CA LEU A 58 -15.53 -13.44 -13.40
C LEU A 58 -16.84 -13.66 -12.67
N ILE A 59 -17.77 -12.71 -12.80
CA ILE A 59 -19.15 -12.80 -12.36
C ILE A 59 -20.05 -12.13 -13.39
N ASN A 60 -21.13 -12.75 -13.80
CA ASN A 60 -22.14 -12.20 -14.72
C ASN A 60 -21.48 -11.51 -15.94
N ASN A 61 -20.53 -12.17 -16.62
CA ASN A 61 -19.76 -11.64 -17.75
C ASN A 61 -18.86 -10.42 -17.45
N THR A 62 -18.81 -9.97 -16.20
CA THR A 62 -17.94 -8.86 -15.77
C THR A 62 -16.70 -9.41 -15.09
N SER A 63 -15.50 -8.97 -15.51
CA SER A 63 -14.25 -9.39 -14.88
C SER A 63 -13.61 -8.26 -14.08
N PHE A 64 -13.11 -8.58 -12.91
CA PHE A 64 -12.39 -7.66 -12.05
C PHE A 64 -11.17 -8.33 -11.40
N TYR A 65 -10.33 -7.55 -10.74
CA TYR A 65 -9.08 -8.03 -10.15
C TYR A 65 -9.02 -7.68 -8.67
N ILE A 66 -8.64 -8.66 -7.84
CA ILE A 66 -8.34 -8.46 -6.42
C ILE A 66 -6.96 -9.05 -6.09
N PRO A 67 -6.32 -8.67 -4.96
CA PRO A 67 -5.18 -9.42 -4.47
C PRO A 67 -5.61 -10.86 -4.18
N ALA A 68 -4.82 -11.82 -4.61
CA ALA A 68 -5.12 -13.24 -4.40
C ALA A 68 -5.04 -13.60 -2.91
N CYS A 69 -6.03 -14.32 -2.40
CA CYS A 69 -5.99 -14.93 -1.09
C CYS A 69 -4.96 -16.07 -1.04
N GLN A 70 -4.48 -16.40 0.12
CA GLN A 70 -3.62 -17.57 0.32
C GLN A 70 -4.45 -18.85 0.14
N GLY A 71 -3.94 -19.79 -0.64
CA GLY A 71 -4.58 -21.11 -0.84
C GLY A 71 -5.58 -21.17 -1.98
N ILE A 72 -5.95 -20.06 -2.64
CA ILE A 72 -6.86 -20.10 -3.80
C ILE A 72 -6.16 -20.64 -5.06
N PHE A 73 -6.95 -21.21 -5.96
CA PHE A 73 -6.48 -21.79 -7.23
C PHE A 73 -7.36 -21.35 -8.41
N GLU A 74 -6.85 -21.52 -9.62
CA GLU A 74 -7.58 -21.23 -10.86
C GLU A 74 -8.72 -22.23 -11.04
N GLY A 75 -9.90 -21.76 -11.39
CA GLY A 75 -11.11 -22.56 -11.52
C GLY A 75 -11.96 -22.65 -10.25
N GLN A 76 -11.47 -22.17 -9.10
CA GLN A 76 -12.22 -22.16 -7.84
C GLN A 76 -13.43 -21.23 -7.93
N ASP A 77 -14.54 -21.68 -7.40
CA ASP A 77 -15.74 -20.86 -7.20
C ASP A 77 -15.62 -20.10 -5.87
N ILE A 78 -16.03 -18.86 -5.88
CA ILE A 78 -16.10 -17.97 -4.71
C ILE A 78 -17.46 -17.30 -4.66
N GLU A 79 -17.86 -16.86 -3.49
CA GLU A 79 -19.15 -16.20 -3.27
C GLU A 79 -18.95 -14.71 -2.99
N ILE A 80 -19.85 -13.90 -3.56
CA ILE A 80 -19.90 -12.45 -3.33
C ILE A 80 -21.26 -12.13 -2.71
N GLY A 81 -21.28 -11.55 -1.51
CA GLY A 81 -22.52 -11.14 -0.85
C GLY A 81 -23.34 -12.28 -0.25
N GLY A 82 -22.74 -13.41 0.11
CA GLY A 82 -23.40 -14.50 0.83
C GLY A 82 -23.09 -14.50 2.33
N ASN A 83 -23.43 -15.60 3.01
CA ASN A 83 -23.14 -15.79 4.43
C ASN A 83 -22.00 -16.82 4.67
N ASN A 84 -21.41 -17.34 3.61
CA ASN A 84 -20.38 -18.38 3.72
C ASN A 84 -19.00 -17.77 3.99
N ILE A 85 -18.48 -17.99 5.19
CA ILE A 85 -17.18 -17.51 5.65
C ILE A 85 -16.10 -18.49 5.19
N GLN A 86 -15.69 -18.38 3.92
CA GLN A 86 -14.62 -19.15 3.33
C GLN A 86 -13.54 -18.23 2.74
N ASP A 87 -12.28 -18.66 2.81
CA ASP A 87 -11.15 -17.91 2.27
C ASP A 87 -11.32 -17.62 0.77
N GLY A 88 -11.20 -16.34 0.41
CA GLY A 88 -11.42 -15.85 -0.94
C GLY A 88 -12.80 -15.24 -1.21
N ASN A 89 -13.82 -15.53 -0.40
CA ASN A 89 -15.14 -14.94 -0.52
C ASN A 89 -15.12 -13.43 -0.20
N ILE A 90 -16.06 -12.71 -0.80
CA ILE A 90 -16.20 -11.26 -0.64
C ILE A 90 -17.53 -10.99 0.07
N LEU A 91 -17.47 -10.55 1.32
CA LEU A 91 -18.64 -10.31 2.15
C LEU A 91 -18.68 -8.86 2.67
N HIS A 92 -19.86 -8.45 3.16
CA HIS A 92 -19.97 -7.21 3.93
C HIS A 92 -19.39 -7.40 5.33
N LEU A 93 -18.82 -6.32 5.88
CA LEU A 93 -18.19 -6.39 7.21
C LEU A 93 -19.18 -6.75 8.32
N ARG A 94 -20.45 -6.37 8.19
CA ARG A 94 -21.51 -6.69 9.15
C ARG A 94 -21.82 -8.19 9.25
N ASP A 95 -21.55 -8.95 8.15
CA ASP A 95 -21.88 -10.38 8.06
C ASP A 95 -20.71 -11.26 8.54
N LEU A 96 -19.62 -10.63 8.99
CA LEU A 96 -18.40 -11.33 9.39
C LEU A 96 -18.40 -11.63 10.90
N ILE A 97 -17.92 -12.81 11.24
CA ILE A 97 -17.76 -13.25 12.62
C ILE A 97 -16.49 -12.64 13.22
N PHE A 98 -16.51 -12.37 14.52
CA PHE A 98 -15.38 -11.99 15.32
C PHE A 98 -14.17 -12.93 15.11
N GLY A 99 -12.97 -12.36 15.02
CA GLY A 99 -11.74 -13.10 14.79
C GLY A 99 -11.44 -13.41 13.32
N THR A 100 -12.38 -13.18 12.39
CA THR A 100 -12.17 -13.42 10.96
C THR A 100 -11.07 -12.52 10.40
N LYS A 101 -10.14 -13.12 9.65
CA LYS A 101 -9.09 -12.38 8.91
C LYS A 101 -9.66 -11.87 7.61
N ILE A 102 -9.38 -10.62 7.30
CA ILE A 102 -9.90 -9.93 6.11
C ILE A 102 -8.86 -9.05 5.45
N PHE A 103 -9.01 -8.80 4.16
CA PHE A 103 -8.15 -7.91 3.40
C PHE A 103 -8.92 -7.20 2.27
N ASN A 104 -8.26 -6.32 1.52
CA ASN A 104 -8.84 -5.50 0.45
C ASN A 104 -10.13 -4.78 0.86
N ILE A 105 -10.13 -4.19 2.06
CA ILE A 105 -11.30 -3.64 2.72
C ILE A 105 -11.66 -2.28 2.11
N GLU A 106 -12.94 -2.03 1.88
CA GLU A 106 -13.46 -0.71 1.52
C GLU A 106 -13.37 0.26 2.71
N ILE A 107 -13.07 1.53 2.43
CA ILE A 107 -13.07 2.62 3.42
C ILE A 107 -14.44 3.28 3.48
N THR A 108 -15.03 3.45 2.31
CA THR A 108 -16.38 3.93 2.06
C THR A 108 -17.05 2.95 1.12
N LEU A 109 -18.35 2.79 1.24
CA LEU A 109 -19.14 1.89 0.38
C LEU A 109 -18.85 2.16 -1.10
N GLY A 110 -18.56 1.11 -1.86
CA GLY A 110 -18.35 1.18 -3.31
C GLY A 110 -17.00 1.73 -3.76
N ASP A 111 -16.02 1.95 -2.86
CA ASP A 111 -14.68 2.45 -3.23
C ASP A 111 -13.76 1.38 -3.87
N GLY A 112 -14.23 0.15 -3.96
CA GLY A 112 -13.55 -0.98 -4.58
C GLY A 112 -12.48 -1.64 -3.71
N GLY A 113 -12.44 -1.34 -2.42
CA GLY A 113 -11.44 -1.80 -1.47
C GLY A 113 -10.11 -1.06 -1.62
N LYS A 114 -9.64 -0.40 -0.58
CA LYS A 114 -8.41 0.39 -0.57
C LYS A 114 -7.43 0.01 0.52
N MET A 115 -7.92 -0.60 1.59
CA MET A 115 -7.08 -1.02 2.72
C MET A 115 -6.56 -2.44 2.53
N ILE A 116 -5.34 -2.67 2.99
CA ILE A 116 -4.68 -3.99 3.02
C ILE A 116 -4.66 -4.67 1.64
N ARG A 117 -3.69 -4.26 0.81
CA ARG A 117 -3.46 -4.79 -0.53
C ARG A 117 -2.03 -5.34 -0.72
N THR A 118 -1.27 -5.43 0.38
CA THR A 118 0.13 -5.86 0.35
C THR A 118 0.23 -7.34 0.68
N SER A 119 1.11 -8.07 -0.01
CA SER A 119 1.33 -9.50 0.21
C SER A 119 1.51 -9.85 1.69
N GLY A 120 0.84 -10.89 2.15
CA GLY A 120 0.84 -11.33 3.54
C GLY A 120 0.06 -10.43 4.49
N GLY A 121 -0.63 -9.40 3.99
CA GLY A 121 -1.42 -8.49 4.80
C GLY A 121 -2.79 -9.05 5.16
N PHE A 122 -3.26 -8.75 6.36
CA PHE A 122 -4.62 -8.98 6.83
C PHE A 122 -4.97 -7.99 7.94
N ALA A 123 -6.24 -7.81 8.21
CA ALA A 123 -6.79 -7.27 9.45
C ALA A 123 -7.69 -8.32 10.07
N THR A 124 -8.02 -8.15 11.33
CA THR A 124 -8.94 -9.04 12.05
C THR A 124 -10.17 -8.26 12.46
N VAL A 125 -11.33 -8.83 12.30
CA VAL A 125 -12.59 -8.29 12.82
C VAL A 125 -12.56 -8.42 14.35
N LEU A 126 -12.70 -7.30 15.07
CA LEU A 126 -12.62 -7.30 16.54
C LEU A 126 -14.01 -7.36 17.17
N ARG A 127 -14.91 -6.50 16.72
CA ARG A 127 -16.28 -6.40 17.21
C ARG A 127 -17.15 -5.59 16.27
N GLN A 128 -18.44 -5.72 16.46
CA GLN A 128 -19.44 -4.90 15.76
C GLN A 128 -20.07 -3.92 16.77
N GLU A 129 -20.21 -2.68 16.36
CA GLU A 129 -20.79 -1.60 17.16
C GLU A 129 -21.93 -0.92 16.35
N GLY A 130 -23.15 -1.40 16.50
CA GLY A 130 -24.29 -0.99 15.69
C GLY A 130 -24.02 -1.26 14.19
N ASP A 131 -24.13 -0.23 13.35
CA ASP A 131 -23.89 -0.32 11.90
C ASP A 131 -22.38 -0.30 11.52
N LYS A 132 -21.49 -0.26 12.49
CA LYS A 132 -20.05 -0.17 12.26
C LYS A 132 -19.33 -1.40 12.76
N THR A 133 -18.30 -1.79 12.03
CA THR A 133 -17.40 -2.89 12.39
C THR A 133 -16.04 -2.33 12.77
N VAL A 134 -15.52 -2.74 13.92
CA VAL A 134 -14.17 -2.40 14.38
C VAL A 134 -13.19 -3.47 13.90
N ILE A 135 -12.19 -3.05 13.15
CA ILE A 135 -11.12 -3.92 12.65
C ILE A 135 -9.78 -3.55 13.28
N VAL A 136 -8.95 -4.56 13.53
CA VAL A 136 -7.58 -4.41 14.06
C VAL A 136 -6.57 -4.73 12.97
N PHE A 137 -5.65 -3.82 12.74
CA PHE A 137 -4.53 -4.02 11.83
C PHE A 137 -3.37 -4.76 12.51
N PHE A 138 -2.44 -5.24 11.71
CA PHE A 138 -1.20 -5.87 12.17
C PHE A 138 -0.41 -5.01 13.18
N ASN A 139 -0.49 -3.68 13.08
CA ASN A 139 0.17 -2.74 14.01
C ASN A 139 -0.64 -2.49 15.30
N LYS A 140 -1.64 -3.32 15.59
CA LYS A 140 -2.54 -3.24 16.75
C LYS A 140 -3.39 -1.95 16.80
N LYS A 141 -3.46 -1.19 15.70
CA LYS A 141 -4.35 -0.03 15.63
C LYS A 141 -5.74 -0.47 15.23
N GLU A 142 -6.73 0.04 15.92
CA GLU A 142 -8.14 -0.16 15.61
C GLU A 142 -8.63 0.89 14.62
N LYS A 143 -9.60 0.52 13.83
CA LYS A 143 -10.34 1.42 12.94
C LYS A 143 -11.78 0.97 12.84
N MET A 144 -12.68 1.92 12.98
CA MET A 144 -14.11 1.74 12.71
C MET A 144 -14.38 1.95 11.22
N VAL A 145 -15.16 1.06 10.63
CA VAL A 145 -15.60 1.09 9.22
C VAL A 145 -17.08 0.75 9.18
N GLU A 146 -17.81 1.30 8.23
CA GLU A 146 -19.24 0.99 8.04
C GLU A 146 -19.44 -0.49 7.72
N GLY A 147 -20.41 -1.13 8.36
CA GLY A 147 -20.70 -2.55 8.19
C GLY A 147 -21.14 -2.95 6.78
N ALA A 148 -21.67 -2.01 6.00
CA ALA A 148 -22.01 -2.22 4.60
C ALA A 148 -20.80 -2.28 3.66
N CYS A 149 -19.59 -1.87 4.10
CA CYS A 149 -18.37 -1.99 3.31
C CYS A 149 -18.01 -3.45 3.07
N ARG A 150 -17.44 -3.73 1.89
CA ARG A 150 -17.04 -5.09 1.48
C ARG A 150 -15.59 -5.38 1.86
N ALA A 151 -15.29 -6.63 2.12
CA ALA A 151 -13.94 -7.14 2.33
C ALA A 151 -13.79 -8.55 1.77
N VAL A 152 -12.57 -8.97 1.48
CA VAL A 152 -12.24 -10.36 1.13
C VAL A 152 -11.81 -11.09 2.39
N ILE A 153 -12.29 -12.31 2.58
CA ILE A 153 -11.94 -13.17 3.71
C ILE A 153 -10.58 -13.83 3.47
N GLY A 154 -9.78 -13.95 4.54
CA GLY A 154 -8.51 -14.64 4.54
C GLY A 154 -7.29 -13.72 4.63
N THR A 155 -6.16 -14.19 4.15
CA THR A 155 -4.88 -13.47 4.11
C THR A 155 -4.37 -13.36 2.69
N ILE A 156 -3.69 -12.24 2.39
CA ILE A 156 -3.13 -12.04 1.03
C ILE A 156 -1.95 -13.00 0.81
N ALA A 157 -1.92 -13.67 -0.32
CA ALA A 157 -0.85 -14.55 -0.73
C ALA A 157 0.51 -13.83 -0.83
N GLY A 158 1.60 -14.60 -0.76
CA GLY A 158 2.96 -14.09 -0.92
C GLY A 158 3.58 -13.52 0.36
N GLN A 159 3.17 -13.96 1.53
CA GLN A 159 3.72 -13.53 2.83
C GLN A 159 5.25 -13.73 2.91
N GLY A 160 5.78 -14.83 2.38
CA GLY A 160 7.21 -15.13 2.39
C GLY A 160 8.11 -14.13 1.65
N ARG A 161 7.53 -13.17 0.91
CA ARG A 161 8.28 -12.12 0.23
C ARG A 161 9.12 -11.26 1.19
N THR A 162 8.64 -11.02 2.40
CA THR A 162 9.33 -10.18 3.39
C THR A 162 10.46 -10.92 4.11
N THR A 163 10.39 -12.23 4.18
CA THR A 163 11.40 -13.08 4.84
C THR A 163 12.61 -13.37 3.96
N LYS A 164 12.42 -13.36 2.63
CA LYS A 164 13.53 -13.57 1.68
C LYS A 164 14.39 -12.32 1.52
N PRO A 165 15.72 -12.40 1.71
CA PRO A 165 16.61 -11.26 1.51
C PRO A 165 16.71 -10.87 0.03
N ILE A 166 16.88 -9.59 -0.23
CA ILE A 166 17.18 -9.08 -1.57
C ILE A 166 18.69 -9.06 -1.73
N VAL A 167 19.23 -10.12 -2.29
CA VAL A 167 20.67 -10.37 -2.36
C VAL A 167 21.41 -9.39 -3.30
N LYS A 168 20.76 -8.91 -4.36
CA LYS A 168 21.38 -8.06 -5.38
C LYS A 168 20.75 -6.67 -5.43
N ALA A 169 21.60 -5.64 -5.51
CA ALA A 169 21.17 -4.25 -5.70
C ALA A 169 20.27 -4.07 -6.94
N GLY A 170 20.56 -4.74 -8.04
CA GLY A 170 19.76 -4.71 -9.26
C GLY A 170 18.33 -5.20 -9.06
N LYS A 171 18.10 -6.27 -8.31
CA LYS A 171 16.73 -6.73 -7.97
C LYS A 171 15.95 -5.65 -7.24
N LYS A 172 16.57 -5.01 -6.23
CA LYS A 172 15.93 -3.91 -5.49
C LYS A 172 15.68 -2.70 -6.37
N TRP A 173 16.60 -2.37 -7.27
CA TRP A 173 16.44 -1.28 -8.23
C TRP A 173 15.20 -1.49 -9.12
N HIS A 174 15.04 -2.68 -9.73
CA HIS A 174 13.88 -3.00 -10.55
C HIS A 174 12.56 -2.96 -9.76
N MET A 175 12.54 -3.50 -8.53
CA MET A 175 11.37 -3.42 -7.64
C MET A 175 10.97 -1.97 -7.33
N MET A 176 11.95 -1.10 -7.05
CA MET A 176 11.70 0.31 -6.75
C MET A 176 11.26 1.07 -8.00
N LYS A 177 11.85 0.76 -9.17
CA LYS A 177 11.49 1.37 -10.45
C LYS A 177 10.06 1.01 -10.87
N ALA A 178 9.63 -0.23 -10.65
CA ALA A 178 8.25 -0.65 -10.90
C ALA A 178 7.23 0.13 -10.06
N ARG A 179 7.62 0.56 -8.85
CA ARG A 179 6.78 1.34 -7.93
C ARG A 179 7.00 2.83 -7.99
N ASN A 180 7.75 3.32 -8.97
CA ASN A 180 8.13 4.73 -9.08
C ASN A 180 8.79 5.28 -7.78
N LYS A 181 9.66 4.50 -7.18
CA LYS A 181 10.44 4.91 -6.00
C LYS A 181 11.88 5.17 -6.41
N LEU A 182 12.35 6.39 -6.12
CA LEU A 182 13.76 6.71 -6.31
C LEU A 182 14.63 5.84 -5.40
N TRP A 183 15.53 5.10 -6.00
CA TRP A 183 16.50 4.28 -5.30
C TRP A 183 17.74 4.08 -6.21
N PRO A 184 18.98 4.04 -5.67
CA PRO A 184 19.34 4.23 -4.25
C PRO A 184 19.15 5.67 -3.80
N ARG A 185 18.99 5.89 -2.49
CA ARG A 185 18.90 7.22 -1.88
C ARG A 185 20.11 7.47 -1.00
N THR A 186 20.91 8.45 -1.38
CA THR A 186 22.03 8.91 -0.57
C THR A 186 21.52 9.83 0.53
N SER A 187 22.07 9.71 1.73
CA SER A 187 21.77 10.61 2.84
C SER A 187 22.21 12.04 2.51
N ALA A 188 21.39 13.01 2.85
CA ALA A 188 21.68 14.43 2.63
C ALA A 188 22.99 14.91 3.27
N ILE A 189 23.48 14.21 4.29
CA ILE A 189 24.73 14.51 4.99
C ILE A 189 25.96 13.99 4.21
N LYS A 190 25.75 12.98 3.35
CA LYS A 190 26.83 12.32 2.60
C LYS A 190 27.08 12.92 1.22
N VAL A 191 26.35 13.97 0.85
CA VAL A 191 26.50 14.69 -0.42
C VAL A 191 27.32 15.97 -0.24
N ASN A 192 27.73 16.57 -1.34
CA ASN A 192 28.45 17.84 -1.32
C ASN A 192 27.53 19.02 -0.93
N ALA A 193 28.12 20.11 -0.46
CA ALA A 193 27.37 21.33 -0.08
C ALA A 193 26.55 21.91 -1.24
N VAL A 194 27.00 21.72 -2.49
CA VAL A 194 26.29 22.15 -3.70
C VAL A 194 24.98 21.36 -3.90
N ASP A 195 24.96 20.09 -3.50
CA ASP A 195 23.82 19.19 -3.74
C ASP A 195 22.75 19.24 -2.64
N HIS A 196 23.14 19.67 -1.43
CA HIS A 196 22.19 19.76 -0.31
C HIS A 196 22.71 20.70 0.78
N PRO A 197 21.85 21.51 1.45
CA PRO A 197 22.24 22.37 2.57
C PRO A 197 22.91 21.64 3.74
N PHE A 198 22.63 20.33 3.92
CA PHE A 198 23.28 19.49 4.93
C PHE A 198 24.59 18.86 4.46
N GLY A 199 24.93 19.04 3.20
CA GLY A 199 26.14 18.48 2.60
C GLY A 199 27.40 19.24 2.99
N GLY A 200 28.53 18.61 2.70
CA GLY A 200 29.86 19.13 3.02
C GLY A 200 30.25 18.90 4.49
N GLY A 201 31.53 19.15 4.79
CA GLY A 201 32.11 18.93 6.10
C GLY A 201 32.57 17.48 6.33
N ARG A 202 33.12 17.23 7.51
CA ARG A 202 33.75 15.93 7.89
C ARG A 202 32.74 14.77 8.11
N GLY A 203 31.42 15.01 8.01
CA GLY A 203 30.40 14.00 8.20
C GLY A 203 30.11 13.59 9.66
N LYS A 204 31.02 13.86 10.59
CA LYS A 204 30.86 13.54 12.02
C LYS A 204 30.02 14.57 12.78
N ARG A 205 30.11 15.85 12.37
CA ARG A 205 29.27 16.91 12.96
C ARG A 205 28.26 17.38 11.92
N ILE A 206 27.01 17.16 12.23
CA ILE A 206 25.90 17.57 11.38
C ILE A 206 25.65 19.06 11.65
N LYS A 207 25.64 19.86 10.57
CA LYS A 207 25.17 21.24 10.62
C LYS A 207 23.75 21.29 11.18
N SER A 208 23.33 22.43 11.72
CA SER A 208 21.96 22.62 12.19
C SER A 208 20.95 22.14 11.14
N LYS A 209 20.02 21.26 11.56
CA LYS A 209 18.91 20.79 10.72
C LYS A 209 17.68 21.67 10.81
N ILE A 210 17.82 22.89 11.31
CA ILE A 210 16.73 23.85 11.50
C ILE A 210 16.70 24.79 10.30
N ALA A 211 15.52 24.95 9.71
CA ALA A 211 15.28 25.92 8.66
C ALA A 211 14.35 27.04 9.12
N LYS A 212 14.54 28.24 8.63
CA LYS A 212 13.61 29.35 8.80
C LYS A 212 12.31 29.06 8.03
N ARG A 213 11.15 29.53 8.54
CA ARG A 213 9.86 29.32 7.89
C ARG A 213 9.81 29.93 6.48
N ASN A 214 10.37 31.12 6.32
CA ASN A 214 10.44 31.88 5.08
C ASN A 214 11.70 31.65 4.28
N ALA A 215 12.45 30.55 4.57
CA ALA A 215 13.59 30.19 3.75
C ALA A 215 13.16 29.91 2.30
N PRO A 216 13.98 30.27 1.30
CA PRO A 216 13.66 30.04 -0.11
C PRO A 216 13.54 28.55 -0.44
N ALA A 217 12.94 28.26 -1.59
CA ALA A 217 12.81 26.89 -2.09
C ALA A 217 14.18 26.21 -2.19
N GLY A 218 14.29 24.98 -1.69
CA GLY A 218 15.55 24.23 -1.61
C GLY A 218 16.37 24.47 -0.34
N ALA A 219 16.23 25.60 0.34
CA ALA A 219 16.84 25.85 1.65
C ALA A 219 15.91 25.41 2.81
N ARG A 220 14.62 25.19 2.53
CA ARG A 220 13.62 24.76 3.52
C ARG A 220 13.70 23.26 3.75
N VAL A 221 14.74 22.81 4.40
CA VAL A 221 15.04 21.39 4.67
C VAL A 221 15.21 21.12 6.16
N GLY A 222 14.87 19.94 6.62
CA GLY A 222 14.97 19.56 8.04
C GLY A 222 13.77 20.06 8.85
N HIS A 223 14.04 20.46 10.10
CA HIS A 223 13.01 20.97 11.01
C HIS A 223 12.70 22.43 10.71
N ILE A 224 11.47 22.71 10.31
CA ILE A 224 11.02 24.08 10.02
C ILE A 224 10.49 24.71 11.30
N ARG A 225 11.25 25.66 11.87
CA ARG A 225 10.90 26.37 13.12
C ARG A 225 10.27 25.46 14.19
N PRO A 226 10.93 24.40 14.62
CA PRO A 226 10.39 23.53 15.65
C PRO A 226 10.31 24.29 16.99
N ARG A 227 9.25 24.11 17.74
CA ARG A 227 9.13 24.66 19.10
C ARG A 227 10.09 23.95 20.05
N ARG A 228 10.39 22.66 19.80
CA ARG A 228 11.36 21.86 20.52
C ARG A 228 11.93 20.78 19.61
N THR A 229 13.16 20.38 19.84
CA THR A 229 13.89 19.39 19.03
C THR A 229 14.21 18.08 19.77
N GLY A 230 13.74 17.92 20.99
CA GLY A 230 13.93 16.71 21.79
C GLY A 230 12.73 15.78 21.83
N VAL A 231 12.92 14.60 22.40
CA VAL A 231 11.82 13.66 22.71
C VAL A 231 10.88 14.31 23.72
N LYS A 232 9.59 14.18 23.52
CA LYS A 232 8.60 14.62 24.49
C LYS A 232 8.69 13.69 25.69
N LYS A 233 9.11 14.20 26.85
CA LYS A 233 8.97 13.52 28.13
C LYS A 233 7.52 13.51 28.57
#